data_8ee4dd1be4732f22ace33d6e719f4867
#
_entry.id   8ee4dd1be4732f22ace33d6e719f4867
#
_cell.length_a   1.000
_cell.length_b   1.000
_cell.length_c   1.000
_cell.angle_alpha   90.00
_cell.angle_beta   90.00
_cell.angle_gamma   90.00
#
_symmetry.space_group_name_H-M   'P 1'
#
loop_
_entity.id
_entity.type
_entity.pdbx_description
1 polymer ?
#
loop_
_entity_poly.entity_id
_entity_poly.type
_entity_poly.pdbx_seq_one_letter_code
_entity_poly.pdbx_strand_id
1 'polypeptide(L)'
;MKHNFHTHTTRCKHAIGTDEDYVKAALDGGFDVLGFADHAPWAFETPYVSHCRMLPTQWTDYKQSVLALKEKYRGQIDIHLGLECEHYDKYFDQLLRLRDDGCEYFILGCHFLYSEENNPYVGEINHLDDTLLRYAEETVKGIRTGLYAYVAHPDLYMMHREEFTPVCMEAADMICQAAKEAGMPIEYNLLGLLGEMTHHPRGYPNADFWQYIRKWDNDVILGVDAHDPAQLRNEVVWDTAIKRLDTLGHRLVNHIL
;
A
#
# COMPACT_ATOMS: atom_id res chain seq x y z
N MET A 1 -14.97 -14.28 -0.38
CA MET A 1 -15.17 -12.82 -0.21
C MET A 1 -13.99 -12.12 -0.86
N LYS A 2 -14.25 -11.06 -1.63
CA LYS A 2 -13.23 -10.28 -2.34
C LYS A 2 -13.04 -8.95 -1.62
N HIS A 3 -11.86 -8.72 -1.07
CA HIS A 3 -11.54 -7.54 -0.26
C HIS A 3 -10.43 -6.74 -0.90
N ASN A 4 -10.51 -5.40 -0.82
CA ASN A 4 -9.40 -4.52 -1.16
C ASN A 4 -9.30 -3.42 -0.11
N PHE A 5 -8.10 -3.21 0.44
CA PHE A 5 -7.82 -2.19 1.46
C PHE A 5 -6.84 -1.12 0.96
N HIS A 6 -6.56 -1.09 -0.37
CA HIS A 6 -5.63 -0.14 -0.96
C HIS A 6 -6.30 0.61 -2.13
N THR A 7 -6.89 1.76 -1.81
CA THR A 7 -7.61 2.62 -2.77
C THR A 7 -7.34 4.08 -2.47
N HIS A 8 -6.87 4.81 -3.48
CA HIS A 8 -6.61 6.25 -3.39
C HIS A 8 -7.79 7.09 -3.83
N THR A 9 -7.70 8.39 -3.62
CA THR A 9 -8.68 9.39 -4.06
C THR A 9 -7.97 10.54 -4.78
N THR A 10 -8.72 11.40 -5.45
CA THR A 10 -8.14 12.57 -6.14
C THR A 10 -7.34 13.50 -5.23
N ARG A 11 -7.45 13.33 -3.90
CA ARG A 11 -6.70 14.13 -2.92
C ARG A 11 -5.20 13.83 -2.94
N CYS A 12 -4.79 12.62 -3.41
CA CYS A 12 -3.38 12.31 -3.65
C CYS A 12 -2.80 13.03 -4.88
N LYS A 13 -3.64 13.74 -5.66
CA LYS A 13 -3.26 14.57 -6.84
C LYS A 13 -2.85 13.78 -8.09
N HIS A 14 -2.90 12.46 -8.05
CA HIS A 14 -2.58 11.59 -9.19
C HIS A 14 -3.59 10.45 -9.40
N ALA A 15 -4.64 10.37 -8.58
CA ALA A 15 -5.80 9.53 -8.83
C ALA A 15 -6.93 10.32 -9.53
N ILE A 16 -7.81 9.63 -10.23
CA ILE A 16 -8.96 10.19 -10.95
C ILE A 16 -10.28 9.63 -10.44
N GLY A 17 -11.40 10.26 -10.80
CA GLY A 17 -12.75 9.83 -10.39
C GLY A 17 -13.15 10.40 -9.03
N THR A 18 -14.43 10.28 -8.69
CA THR A 18 -14.95 10.63 -7.37
C THR A 18 -14.83 9.46 -6.39
N ASP A 19 -14.84 9.72 -5.08
CA ASP A 19 -14.82 8.65 -4.06
C ASP A 19 -15.96 7.65 -4.30
N GLU A 20 -17.14 8.13 -4.74
CA GLU A 20 -18.28 7.27 -5.05
C GLU A 20 -18.07 6.41 -6.30
N ASP A 21 -17.28 6.86 -7.29
CA ASP A 21 -16.96 6.05 -8.47
C ASP A 21 -16.15 4.81 -8.10
N TYR A 22 -15.27 4.90 -7.09
CA TYR A 22 -14.55 3.75 -6.55
C TYR A 22 -15.49 2.76 -5.86
N VAL A 23 -16.48 3.24 -5.08
CA VAL A 23 -17.46 2.35 -4.45
C VAL A 23 -18.27 1.60 -5.51
N LYS A 24 -18.78 2.31 -6.53
CA LYS A 24 -19.51 1.69 -7.64
C LYS A 24 -18.66 0.66 -8.40
N ALA A 25 -17.39 1.03 -8.64
CA ALA A 25 -16.44 0.16 -9.31
C ALA A 25 -16.13 -1.10 -8.49
N ALA A 26 -16.01 -0.97 -7.17
CA ALA A 26 -15.81 -2.10 -6.27
C ALA A 26 -17.03 -3.06 -6.29
N LEU A 27 -18.25 -2.51 -6.25
CA LEU A 27 -19.49 -3.31 -6.39
C LEU A 27 -19.54 -4.04 -7.74
N ASP A 28 -19.26 -3.34 -8.84
CA ASP A 28 -19.21 -3.92 -10.18
C ASP A 28 -18.13 -5.02 -10.29
N GLY A 29 -17.00 -4.85 -9.59
CA GLY A 29 -15.89 -5.80 -9.52
C GLY A 29 -16.09 -6.94 -8.51
N GLY A 30 -17.28 -7.01 -7.86
CA GLY A 30 -17.64 -8.07 -6.93
C GLY A 30 -16.90 -8.03 -5.60
N PHE A 31 -16.46 -6.85 -5.14
CA PHE A 31 -15.86 -6.68 -3.82
C PHE A 31 -16.93 -6.66 -2.72
N ASP A 32 -16.65 -7.39 -1.65
CA ASP A 32 -17.45 -7.39 -0.41
C ASP A 32 -16.97 -6.29 0.56
N VAL A 33 -15.67 -5.93 0.47
CA VAL A 33 -15.02 -4.92 1.31
C VAL A 33 -14.19 -3.97 0.47
N LEU A 34 -14.36 -2.67 0.71
CA LEU A 34 -13.54 -1.59 0.13
C LEU A 34 -12.94 -0.72 1.23
N GLY A 35 -11.64 -0.77 1.38
CA GLY A 35 -10.88 0.17 2.20
C GLY A 35 -10.34 1.32 1.36
N PHE A 36 -10.62 2.55 1.76
CA PHE A 36 -9.91 3.72 1.28
C PHE A 36 -8.61 3.88 2.08
N ALA A 37 -7.50 4.07 1.40
CA ALA A 37 -6.17 4.21 2.00
C ALA A 37 -5.35 5.25 1.23
N ASP A 38 -5.89 6.48 1.13
CA ASP A 38 -5.17 7.57 0.48
C ASP A 38 -3.90 7.94 1.27
N HIS A 39 -2.92 8.56 0.62
CA HIS A 39 -1.67 8.93 1.27
C HIS A 39 -1.86 9.86 2.46
N ALA A 40 -1.21 9.52 3.58
CA ALA A 40 -1.34 10.24 4.84
C ALA A 40 -1.05 11.74 4.70
N PRO A 41 -1.89 12.61 5.30
CA PRO A 41 -1.76 14.06 5.23
C PRO A 41 -0.68 14.59 6.19
N TRP A 42 0.60 14.32 5.92
CA TRP A 42 1.68 14.79 6.77
C TRP A 42 1.71 16.31 6.91
N ALA A 43 1.63 16.81 8.14
CA ALA A 43 1.91 18.20 8.46
C ALA A 43 3.42 18.36 8.70
N PHE A 44 4.13 18.67 7.63
CA PHE A 44 5.58 18.87 7.69
C PHE A 44 5.94 20.14 8.49
N GLU A 45 7.08 20.12 9.17
CA GLU A 45 7.57 21.26 9.96
C GLU A 45 8.24 22.36 9.12
N THR A 46 8.45 22.07 7.83
CA THR A 46 9.01 23.02 6.87
C THR A 46 7.91 23.60 5.98
N PRO A 47 8.18 24.61 5.15
CA PRO A 47 7.24 25.11 4.13
C PRO A 47 6.97 24.13 2.99
N TYR A 48 7.49 22.92 3.04
CA TYR A 48 7.28 21.90 2.01
C TYR A 48 5.81 21.56 1.86
N VAL A 49 5.36 21.44 0.62
CA VAL A 49 4.01 20.99 0.26
C VAL A 49 4.13 19.79 -0.65
N SER A 50 3.65 18.65 -0.20
CA SER A 50 3.68 17.41 -0.98
C SER A 50 2.92 17.53 -2.30
N HIS A 51 3.45 16.85 -3.31
CA HIS A 51 2.84 16.74 -4.65
C HIS A 51 2.08 15.43 -4.86
N CYS A 52 2.15 14.48 -3.92
CA CYS A 52 1.58 13.15 -4.07
C CYS A 52 0.63 12.74 -2.94
N ARG A 53 0.19 13.67 -2.08
CA ARG A 53 -0.74 13.37 -0.97
C ARG A 53 -1.70 14.52 -0.68
N MET A 54 -2.76 14.22 0.06
CA MET A 54 -3.68 15.24 0.55
C MET A 54 -2.98 16.21 1.51
N LEU A 55 -3.48 17.45 1.57
CA LEU A 55 -3.06 18.41 2.58
C LEU A 55 -3.67 18.03 3.94
N PRO A 56 -3.02 18.39 5.07
CA PRO A 56 -3.59 18.19 6.41
C PRO A 56 -5.00 18.77 6.58
N THR A 57 -5.29 19.88 5.92
CA THR A 57 -6.61 20.53 5.91
C THR A 57 -7.69 19.75 5.18
N GLN A 58 -7.34 18.78 4.35
CA GLN A 58 -8.28 17.94 3.59
C GLN A 58 -8.69 16.67 4.33
N TRP A 59 -8.04 16.34 5.46
CA TRP A 59 -8.38 15.15 6.24
C TRP A 59 -9.85 15.07 6.64
N THR A 60 -10.41 16.19 7.13
CA THR A 60 -11.82 16.23 7.55
C THR A 60 -12.76 15.96 6.38
N ASP A 61 -12.49 16.55 5.21
CA ASP A 61 -13.27 16.31 3.99
C ASP A 61 -13.19 14.85 3.54
N TYR A 62 -11.98 14.28 3.51
CA TYR A 62 -11.76 12.87 3.17
C TYR A 62 -12.54 11.94 4.11
N LYS A 63 -12.38 12.12 5.42
CA LYS A 63 -13.10 11.34 6.43
C LYS A 63 -14.61 11.43 6.27
N GLN A 64 -15.16 12.64 6.11
CA GLN A 64 -16.60 12.83 5.95
C GLN A 64 -17.13 12.17 4.67
N SER A 65 -16.40 12.27 3.57
CA SER A 65 -16.75 11.63 2.30
C SER A 65 -16.83 10.12 2.44
N VAL A 66 -15.79 9.49 2.99
CA VAL A 66 -15.75 8.02 3.16
C VAL A 66 -16.85 7.54 4.11
N LEU A 67 -17.06 8.23 5.24
CA LEU A 67 -18.11 7.85 6.19
C LEU A 67 -19.52 8.03 5.62
N ALA A 68 -19.75 9.06 4.80
CA ALA A 68 -21.03 9.23 4.10
C ALA A 68 -21.29 8.10 3.10
N LEU A 69 -20.26 7.64 2.39
CA LEU A 69 -20.35 6.49 1.49
C LEU A 69 -20.57 5.19 2.25
N LYS A 70 -19.89 4.98 3.38
CA LYS A 70 -20.10 3.83 4.29
C LYS A 70 -21.58 3.74 4.71
N GLU A 71 -22.19 4.86 5.08
CA GLU A 71 -23.61 4.91 5.42
C GLU A 71 -24.51 4.66 4.21
N LYS A 72 -24.25 5.33 3.08
CA LYS A 72 -25.03 5.26 1.86
C LYS A 72 -25.10 3.84 1.28
N TYR A 73 -24.00 3.10 1.33
CA TYR A 73 -23.86 1.77 0.74
C TYR A 73 -23.96 0.63 1.78
N ARG A 74 -24.42 0.96 3.00
CA ARG A 74 -24.61 -0.03 4.07
C ARG A 74 -25.42 -1.23 3.60
N GLY A 75 -24.88 -2.44 3.85
CA GLY A 75 -25.50 -3.69 3.45
C GLY A 75 -25.31 -4.08 1.98
N GLN A 76 -24.58 -3.26 1.19
CA GLN A 76 -24.18 -3.59 -0.18
C GLN A 76 -22.68 -3.92 -0.24
N ILE A 77 -21.86 -3.13 0.43
CA ILE A 77 -20.42 -3.30 0.54
C ILE A 77 -19.96 -2.73 1.89
N ASP A 78 -18.98 -3.37 2.52
CA ASP A 78 -18.38 -2.84 3.75
C ASP A 78 -17.26 -1.86 3.39
N ILE A 79 -17.34 -0.60 3.89
CA ILE A 79 -16.41 0.46 3.54
C ILE A 79 -15.62 0.87 4.77
N HIS A 80 -14.29 0.97 4.63
CA HIS A 80 -13.38 1.33 5.70
C HIS A 80 -12.57 2.59 5.39
N LEU A 81 -12.34 3.40 6.43
CA LEU A 81 -11.53 4.61 6.39
C LEU A 81 -10.12 4.31 6.86
N GLY A 82 -9.17 4.29 5.96
CA GLY A 82 -7.75 4.08 6.24
C GLY A 82 -6.85 5.11 5.58
N LEU A 83 -5.56 4.92 5.74
CA LEU A 83 -4.51 5.71 5.10
C LEU A 83 -3.31 4.83 4.76
N GLU A 84 -2.68 5.09 3.62
CA GLU A 84 -1.35 4.60 3.32
C GLU A 84 -0.31 5.60 3.84
N CYS A 85 0.62 5.10 4.63
CA CYS A 85 1.59 5.95 5.32
C CYS A 85 2.97 5.33 5.35
N GLU A 86 3.98 6.16 5.18
CA GLU A 86 5.33 5.84 5.60
C GLU A 86 5.42 5.80 7.14
N HIS A 87 6.47 5.19 7.65
CA HIS A 87 6.85 5.37 9.04
C HIS A 87 7.93 6.45 9.14
N TYR A 88 7.56 7.58 9.75
CA TYR A 88 8.51 8.65 10.06
C TYR A 88 8.54 8.85 11.58
N ASP A 89 9.66 8.49 12.22
CA ASP A 89 9.86 8.65 13.68
C ASP A 89 9.45 10.05 14.15
N LYS A 90 9.86 11.08 13.39
CA LYS A 90 9.58 12.49 13.67
C LYS A 90 8.09 12.83 13.68
N TYR A 91 7.29 12.15 12.85
CA TYR A 91 5.88 12.46 12.64
C TYR A 91 4.93 11.38 13.15
N PHE A 92 5.44 10.40 13.88
CA PHE A 92 4.65 9.25 14.34
C PHE A 92 3.41 9.66 15.16
N ASP A 93 3.53 10.67 16.01
CA ASP A 93 2.40 11.20 16.78
C ASP A 93 1.25 11.74 15.92
N GLN A 94 1.50 12.09 14.65
CA GLN A 94 0.44 12.52 13.74
C GLN A 94 -0.46 11.34 13.36
N LEU A 95 0.11 10.14 13.15
CA LEU A 95 -0.68 8.91 12.90
C LEU A 95 -1.55 8.56 14.12
N LEU A 96 -0.99 8.66 15.33
CA LEU A 96 -1.76 8.42 16.54
C LEU A 96 -2.96 9.37 16.65
N ARG A 97 -2.79 10.66 16.33
CA ARG A 97 -3.89 11.63 16.29
C ARG A 97 -4.92 11.30 15.20
N LEU A 98 -4.51 10.86 14.02
CA LEU A 98 -5.42 10.44 12.94
C LEU A 98 -6.22 9.21 13.33
N ARG A 99 -5.60 8.23 14.00
CA ARG A 99 -6.28 7.07 14.58
C ARG A 99 -7.32 7.49 15.60
N ASP A 100 -6.94 8.34 16.55
CA ASP A 100 -7.83 8.82 17.61
C ASP A 100 -8.97 9.69 17.06
N ASP A 101 -8.78 10.31 15.88
CA ASP A 101 -9.82 11.03 15.13
C ASP A 101 -10.61 10.11 14.16
N GLY A 102 -10.43 8.80 14.24
CA GLY A 102 -11.29 7.82 13.59
C GLY A 102 -10.77 7.17 12.31
N CYS A 103 -9.47 7.29 11.99
CA CYS A 103 -8.85 6.42 10.98
C CYS A 103 -8.88 4.98 11.48
N GLU A 104 -9.53 4.09 10.73
CA GLU A 104 -9.79 2.71 11.17
C GLU A 104 -8.54 1.82 11.02
N TYR A 105 -7.69 2.08 10.02
CA TYR A 105 -6.47 1.32 9.77
C TYR A 105 -5.42 2.14 9.01
N PHE A 106 -4.17 1.70 9.12
CA PHE A 106 -3.05 2.20 8.32
C PHE A 106 -2.40 1.05 7.57
N ILE A 107 -1.94 1.32 6.35
CA ILE A 107 -1.07 0.42 5.61
C ILE A 107 0.32 1.06 5.49
N LEU A 108 1.36 0.24 5.59
CA LEU A 108 2.75 0.71 5.61
C LEU A 108 3.32 0.73 4.20
N GLY A 109 3.39 1.91 3.57
CA GLY A 109 4.05 2.12 2.28
C GLY A 109 5.33 2.94 2.46
N CYS A 110 6.48 2.41 2.09
CA CYS A 110 7.75 3.13 2.20
C CYS A 110 8.11 3.79 0.86
N HIS A 111 7.62 5.01 0.62
CA HIS A 111 7.87 5.75 -0.62
C HIS A 111 9.10 6.66 -0.53
N PHE A 112 9.37 7.20 0.66
CA PHE A 112 10.46 8.13 0.94
C PHE A 112 11.16 7.71 2.22
N LEU A 113 12.49 7.77 2.22
CA LEU A 113 13.29 7.47 3.41
C LEU A 113 13.26 8.67 4.37
N TYR A 114 12.99 8.41 5.66
CA TYR A 114 13.00 9.39 6.78
C TYR A 114 11.97 10.52 6.71
N SER A 115 11.73 11.11 5.55
CA SER A 115 10.75 12.18 5.30
C SER A 115 10.74 12.55 3.81
N GLU A 116 9.56 12.82 3.27
CA GLU A 116 9.39 13.32 1.90
C GLU A 116 10.04 14.71 1.69
N GLU A 117 10.15 15.52 2.74
CA GLU A 117 10.59 16.92 2.66
C GLU A 117 11.98 17.10 2.03
N ASN A 118 12.87 16.12 2.20
CA ASN A 118 14.27 16.24 1.82
C ASN A 118 14.81 15.01 1.08
N ASN A 119 13.96 14.07 0.75
CA ASN A 119 14.38 12.82 0.13
C ASN A 119 13.63 12.58 -1.18
N PRO A 120 14.33 12.10 -2.20
CA PRO A 120 13.71 11.67 -3.43
C PRO A 120 12.86 10.40 -3.19
N TYR A 121 11.96 10.13 -4.11
CA TYR A 121 11.19 8.90 -4.14
C TYR A 121 12.11 7.67 -4.22
N VAL A 122 11.82 6.64 -3.44
CA VAL A 122 12.67 5.43 -3.37
C VAL A 122 12.92 4.83 -4.74
N GLY A 123 11.92 4.80 -5.62
CA GLY A 123 12.07 4.30 -6.98
C GLY A 123 13.07 5.06 -7.84
N GLU A 124 13.44 6.31 -7.50
CA GLU A 124 14.45 7.10 -8.22
C GLU A 124 15.88 6.83 -7.72
N ILE A 125 16.04 6.37 -6.48
CA ILE A 125 17.34 6.20 -5.83
C ILE A 125 17.67 4.76 -5.47
N ASN A 126 16.84 3.79 -5.82
CA ASN A 126 16.99 2.37 -5.48
C ASN A 126 18.14 1.65 -6.22
N HIS A 127 18.86 2.34 -7.12
CA HIS A 127 20.05 1.82 -7.74
C HIS A 127 21.27 1.74 -6.77
N LEU A 128 21.18 2.40 -5.61
CA LEU A 128 22.20 2.37 -4.57
C LEU A 128 21.88 1.27 -3.54
N ASP A 129 22.83 0.39 -3.27
CA ASP A 129 22.64 -0.72 -2.32
C ASP A 129 22.31 -0.24 -0.91
N ASP A 130 22.95 0.84 -0.45
CA ASP A 130 22.62 1.47 0.84
C ASP A 130 21.16 1.93 0.92
N THR A 131 20.56 2.34 -0.18
CA THR A 131 19.15 2.74 -0.24
C THR A 131 18.21 1.55 0.03
N LEU A 132 18.54 0.38 -0.50
CA LEU A 132 17.74 -0.83 -0.29
C LEU A 132 17.74 -1.26 1.18
N LEU A 133 18.89 -1.26 1.81
CA LEU A 133 18.99 -1.63 3.23
C LEU A 133 18.25 -0.61 4.12
N ARG A 134 18.37 0.68 3.81
CA ARG A 134 17.62 1.73 4.51
C ARG A 134 16.10 1.62 4.31
N TYR A 135 15.67 1.30 3.08
CA TYR A 135 14.25 1.00 2.81
C TYR A 135 13.75 -0.12 3.72
N ALA A 136 14.52 -1.21 3.82
CA ALA A 136 14.17 -2.33 4.68
C ALA A 136 14.19 -1.94 6.17
N GLU A 137 15.18 -1.17 6.62
CA GLU A 137 15.28 -0.67 7.99
C GLU A 137 14.06 0.18 8.38
N GLU A 138 13.68 1.16 7.54
CA GLU A 138 12.51 2.03 7.80
C GLU A 138 11.20 1.23 7.78
N THR A 139 11.06 0.28 6.85
CA THR A 139 9.91 -0.63 6.82
C THR A 139 9.83 -1.48 8.08
N VAL A 140 10.96 -2.05 8.54
CA VAL A 140 11.03 -2.84 9.79
C VAL A 140 10.68 -2.00 11.02
N LYS A 141 11.11 -0.74 11.08
CA LYS A 141 10.70 0.16 12.16
C LYS A 141 9.18 0.34 12.19
N GLY A 142 8.57 0.59 11.03
CA GLY A 142 7.12 0.68 10.91
C GLY A 142 6.41 -0.58 11.39
N ILE A 143 6.84 -1.75 10.91
CA ILE A 143 6.28 -3.05 11.33
C ILE A 143 6.30 -3.20 12.85
N ARG A 144 7.43 -2.88 13.48
CA ARG A 144 7.64 -3.03 14.94
C ARG A 144 6.78 -2.11 15.80
N THR A 145 6.19 -1.07 15.24
CA THR A 145 5.25 -0.21 15.99
C THR A 145 3.93 -0.91 16.29
N GLY A 146 3.56 -1.94 15.52
CA GLY A 146 2.26 -2.60 15.61
C GLY A 146 1.07 -1.72 15.21
N LEU A 147 1.31 -0.55 14.59
CA LEU A 147 0.24 0.38 14.19
C LEU A 147 -0.38 0.01 12.84
N TYR A 148 0.39 -0.60 11.96
CA TYR A 148 -0.02 -0.88 10.58
C TYR A 148 -0.65 -2.25 10.43
N ALA A 149 -1.65 -2.35 9.56
CA ALA A 149 -2.38 -3.58 9.30
C ALA A 149 -1.60 -4.54 8.39
N TYR A 150 -0.85 -4.02 7.43
CA TYR A 150 0.02 -4.78 6.54
C TYR A 150 1.08 -3.89 5.86
N VAL A 151 2.07 -4.53 5.22
CA VAL A 151 3.10 -3.83 4.43
C VAL A 151 2.63 -3.74 2.98
N ALA A 152 2.40 -2.54 2.48
CA ALA A 152 2.09 -2.26 1.08
C ALA A 152 3.33 -2.45 0.20
N HIS A 153 3.17 -3.02 -1.00
CA HIS A 153 4.22 -3.19 -2.01
C HIS A 153 5.64 -3.35 -1.42
N PRO A 154 5.91 -4.45 -0.64
CA PRO A 154 7.17 -4.63 0.10
C PRO A 154 8.40 -4.66 -0.80
N ASP A 155 8.21 -4.91 -2.09
CA ASP A 155 9.23 -4.98 -3.13
C ASP A 155 9.32 -3.72 -4.02
N LEU A 156 8.75 -2.58 -3.57
CA LEU A 156 8.84 -1.29 -4.27
C LEU A 156 10.29 -0.90 -4.59
N TYR A 157 11.24 -1.28 -3.73
CA TYR A 157 12.67 -1.04 -3.97
C TYR A 157 13.21 -1.73 -5.23
N MET A 158 12.46 -2.66 -5.82
CA MET A 158 12.79 -3.28 -7.11
C MET A 158 12.39 -2.42 -8.33
N MET A 159 11.72 -1.28 -8.11
CA MET A 159 11.31 -0.38 -9.19
C MET A 159 12.51 -0.01 -10.07
N HIS A 160 12.41 -0.27 -11.39
CA HIS A 160 13.47 -0.01 -12.37
C HIS A 160 14.81 -0.77 -12.15
N ARG A 161 14.85 -1.77 -11.29
CA ARG A 161 16.00 -2.66 -11.17
C ARG A 161 15.85 -3.87 -12.11
N GLU A 162 16.95 -4.25 -12.76
CA GLU A 162 16.97 -5.39 -13.68
C GLU A 162 17.32 -6.70 -12.94
N GLU A 163 18.09 -6.62 -11.85
CA GLU A 163 18.63 -7.80 -11.16
C GLU A 163 18.20 -7.86 -9.69
N PHE A 164 17.84 -9.05 -9.24
CA PHE A 164 17.59 -9.37 -7.83
C PHE A 164 18.91 -9.84 -7.17
N THR A 165 19.70 -8.88 -6.72
CA THR A 165 21.05 -9.07 -6.18
C THR A 165 21.06 -9.57 -4.74
N PRO A 166 22.22 -10.00 -4.17
CA PRO A 166 22.29 -10.39 -2.76
C PRO A 166 21.81 -9.32 -1.78
N VAL A 167 22.02 -8.03 -2.07
CA VAL A 167 21.50 -6.95 -1.21
C VAL A 167 19.98 -6.83 -1.30
N CYS A 168 19.37 -7.14 -2.46
CA CYS A 168 17.92 -7.25 -2.57
C CYS A 168 17.36 -8.40 -1.71
N MET A 169 18.08 -9.52 -1.67
CA MET A 169 17.75 -10.68 -0.82
C MET A 169 17.83 -10.32 0.67
N GLU A 170 18.86 -9.58 1.08
CA GLU A 170 19.02 -9.11 2.45
C GLU A 170 17.87 -8.17 2.86
N ALA A 171 17.53 -7.20 2.03
CA ALA A 171 16.38 -6.31 2.27
C ALA A 171 15.05 -7.09 2.36
N ALA A 172 14.84 -8.07 1.46
CA ALA A 172 13.66 -8.94 1.49
C ALA A 172 13.60 -9.77 2.79
N ASP A 173 14.74 -10.32 3.23
CA ASP A 173 14.82 -11.11 4.47
C ASP A 173 14.48 -10.26 5.69
N MET A 174 15.02 -9.04 5.78
CA MET A 174 14.72 -8.12 6.88
C MET A 174 13.21 -7.82 6.99
N ILE A 175 12.59 -7.46 5.89
CA ILE A 175 11.15 -7.11 5.85
C ILE A 175 10.29 -8.33 6.15
N CYS A 176 10.51 -9.44 5.44
CA CYS A 176 9.67 -10.62 5.55
C CYS A 176 9.80 -11.30 6.92
N GLN A 177 11.00 -11.31 7.50
CA GLN A 177 11.21 -11.81 8.87
C GLN A 177 10.43 -10.96 9.88
N ALA A 178 10.58 -9.64 9.83
CA ALA A 178 9.87 -8.74 10.75
C ALA A 178 8.34 -8.83 10.60
N ALA A 179 7.84 -8.89 9.37
CA ALA A 179 6.42 -9.05 9.09
C ALA A 179 5.89 -10.41 9.63
N LYS A 180 6.66 -11.50 9.44
CA LYS A 180 6.33 -12.83 9.99
C LYS A 180 6.27 -12.84 11.50
N GLU A 181 7.28 -12.27 12.16
CA GLU A 181 7.35 -12.16 13.63
C GLU A 181 6.19 -11.34 14.19
N ALA A 182 5.74 -10.30 13.47
CA ALA A 182 4.60 -9.47 13.86
C ALA A 182 3.23 -10.08 13.48
N GLY A 183 3.19 -11.18 12.72
CA GLY A 183 1.94 -11.71 12.16
C GLY A 183 1.28 -10.75 11.16
N MET A 184 2.06 -9.85 10.56
CA MET A 184 1.60 -8.81 9.65
C MET A 184 1.66 -9.33 8.21
N PRO A 185 0.56 -9.28 7.44
CA PRO A 185 0.56 -9.63 6.02
C PRO A 185 1.45 -8.68 5.19
N ILE A 186 1.89 -9.16 4.03
CA ILE A 186 2.56 -8.36 3.01
C ILE A 186 1.71 -8.31 1.75
N GLU A 187 1.72 -7.17 1.05
CA GLU A 187 0.85 -6.96 -0.11
C GLU A 187 1.50 -7.42 -1.41
N TYR A 188 0.74 -8.21 -2.19
CA TYR A 188 1.00 -8.37 -3.63
C TYR A 188 0.25 -7.27 -4.38
N ASN A 189 0.97 -6.31 -4.93
CA ASN A 189 0.42 -5.08 -5.48
C ASN A 189 -0.09 -5.25 -6.91
N LEU A 190 -1.36 -4.92 -7.14
CA LEU A 190 -2.01 -5.11 -8.44
C LEU A 190 -1.80 -3.93 -9.41
N LEU A 191 -1.49 -2.73 -8.91
CA LEU A 191 -1.14 -1.60 -9.78
C LEU A 191 0.18 -1.89 -10.51
N GLY A 192 1.16 -2.42 -9.80
CA GLY A 192 2.41 -2.87 -10.40
C GLY A 192 2.20 -4.02 -11.39
N LEU A 193 1.37 -5.02 -11.04
CA LEU A 193 1.03 -6.12 -11.93
C LEU A 193 0.31 -5.63 -13.21
N LEU A 194 -0.62 -4.69 -13.09
CA LEU A 194 -1.28 -4.06 -14.23
C LEU A 194 -0.25 -3.38 -15.15
N GLY A 195 0.72 -2.67 -14.57
CA GLY A 195 1.82 -2.08 -15.32
C GLY A 195 2.60 -3.11 -16.13
N GLU A 196 2.97 -4.25 -15.51
CA GLU A 196 3.63 -5.36 -16.21
C GLU A 196 2.78 -5.89 -17.38
N MET A 197 1.49 -6.16 -17.15
CA MET A 197 0.57 -6.71 -18.16
C MET A 197 0.28 -5.74 -19.31
N THR A 198 0.46 -4.43 -19.11
CA THR A 198 0.24 -3.39 -20.12
C THR A 198 1.54 -2.88 -20.74
N HIS A 199 2.64 -3.60 -20.59
CA HIS A 199 3.97 -3.24 -21.10
C HIS A 199 4.55 -1.93 -20.53
N HIS A 200 4.15 -1.57 -19.30
CA HIS A 200 4.71 -0.47 -18.52
C HIS A 200 5.20 -1.00 -17.16
N PRO A 201 6.17 -1.96 -17.16
CA PRO A 201 6.59 -2.61 -15.92
C PRO A 201 7.21 -1.59 -14.97
N ARG A 202 6.77 -1.67 -13.72
CA ARG A 202 7.31 -0.82 -12.64
C ARG A 202 8.44 -1.50 -11.85
N GLY A 203 8.70 -2.81 -12.10
CA GLY A 203 9.69 -3.61 -11.38
C GLY A 203 9.12 -4.32 -10.15
N TYR A 204 7.90 -4.02 -9.76
CA TYR A 204 7.12 -4.72 -8.74
C TYR A 204 5.70 -5.00 -9.26
N PRO A 205 5.02 -6.07 -8.85
CA PRO A 205 5.57 -7.17 -8.03
C PRO A 205 6.69 -7.89 -8.77
N ASN A 206 7.85 -8.05 -8.11
CA ASN A 206 9.04 -8.64 -8.71
C ASN A 206 9.02 -10.17 -8.59
N ALA A 207 9.15 -10.89 -9.69
CA ALA A 207 9.03 -12.34 -9.71
C ALA A 207 10.08 -13.04 -8.84
N ASP A 208 11.33 -12.57 -8.86
CA ASP A 208 12.42 -13.14 -8.07
C ASP A 208 12.24 -12.88 -6.58
N PHE A 209 11.77 -11.68 -6.20
CA PHE A 209 11.40 -11.37 -4.82
C PHE A 209 10.33 -12.36 -4.32
N TRP A 210 9.20 -12.50 -5.03
CA TRP A 210 8.09 -13.36 -4.61
C TRP A 210 8.45 -14.84 -4.59
N GLN A 211 9.34 -15.29 -5.49
CA GLN A 211 9.90 -16.64 -5.44
C GLN A 211 10.83 -16.82 -4.23
N TYR A 212 11.67 -15.85 -3.93
CA TYR A 212 12.68 -15.93 -2.87
C TYR A 212 12.07 -15.94 -1.47
N ILE A 213 11.06 -15.11 -1.22
CA ILE A 213 10.45 -14.93 0.11
C ILE A 213 9.56 -16.08 0.55
N ARG A 214 9.29 -17.07 -0.30
CA ARG A 214 8.52 -18.27 0.08
C ARG A 214 9.04 -18.96 1.33
N LYS A 215 10.33 -18.90 1.58
CA LYS A 215 10.98 -19.47 2.77
C LYS A 215 10.48 -18.88 4.09
N TRP A 216 9.89 -17.66 4.05
CA TRP A 216 9.37 -16.98 5.24
C TRP A 216 7.92 -17.35 5.57
N ASP A 217 7.19 -17.91 4.61
CA ASP A 217 5.77 -18.30 4.77
C ASP A 217 4.92 -17.15 5.35
N ASN A 218 5.09 -15.93 4.82
CA ASN A 218 4.28 -14.77 5.18
C ASN A 218 2.86 -14.93 4.66
N ASP A 219 1.89 -14.39 5.39
CA ASP A 219 0.56 -14.16 4.86
C ASP A 219 0.62 -13.07 3.79
N VAL A 220 -0.10 -13.27 2.69
CA VAL A 220 -0.15 -12.34 1.57
C VAL A 220 -1.56 -11.79 1.41
N ILE A 221 -1.67 -10.48 1.23
CA ILE A 221 -2.92 -9.80 0.89
C ILE A 221 -2.82 -9.20 -0.51
N LEU A 222 -3.93 -9.17 -1.26
CA LEU A 222 -3.99 -8.46 -2.53
C LEU A 222 -4.39 -7.01 -2.28
N GLY A 223 -3.63 -6.05 -2.81
CA GLY A 223 -3.99 -4.64 -2.85
C GLY A 223 -4.10 -4.14 -4.28
N VAL A 224 -5.24 -3.54 -4.64
CA VAL A 224 -5.42 -3.00 -5.99
C VAL A 224 -4.56 -1.75 -6.19
N ASP A 225 -4.34 -0.98 -5.12
CA ASP A 225 -3.63 0.31 -5.16
C ASP A 225 -4.27 1.23 -6.22
N ALA A 226 -5.61 1.33 -6.10
CA ALA A 226 -6.43 1.88 -7.15
C ALA A 226 -6.32 3.41 -7.20
N HIS A 227 -5.89 3.92 -8.36
CA HIS A 227 -5.82 5.35 -8.71
C HIS A 227 -6.81 5.74 -9.84
N ASP A 228 -7.51 4.73 -10.38
CA ASP A 228 -8.60 4.83 -11.35
C ASP A 228 -9.68 3.82 -10.95
N PRO A 229 -10.95 4.23 -10.85
CA PRO A 229 -12.04 3.30 -10.54
C PRO A 229 -12.09 2.06 -11.45
N ALA A 230 -11.66 2.19 -12.71
CA ALA A 230 -11.61 1.07 -13.65
C ALA A 230 -10.70 -0.08 -13.19
N GLN A 231 -9.69 0.20 -12.36
CA GLN A 231 -8.77 -0.81 -11.85
C GLN A 231 -9.47 -1.81 -10.91
N LEU A 232 -10.50 -1.37 -10.18
CA LEU A 232 -11.31 -2.26 -9.31
C LEU A 232 -12.20 -3.22 -10.12
N ARG A 233 -12.48 -2.93 -11.41
CA ARG A 233 -13.24 -3.81 -12.30
C ARG A 233 -12.37 -4.82 -13.05
N ASN A 234 -11.04 -4.75 -12.89
CA ASN A 234 -10.10 -5.54 -13.67
C ASN A 234 -9.93 -6.96 -13.11
N GLU A 235 -10.88 -7.84 -13.43
CA GLU A 235 -10.85 -9.24 -13.01
C GLU A 235 -9.62 -9.99 -13.55
N VAL A 236 -9.14 -9.63 -14.75
CA VAL A 236 -7.99 -10.32 -15.36
C VAL A 236 -6.72 -10.12 -14.53
N VAL A 237 -6.47 -8.92 -14.02
CA VAL A 237 -5.33 -8.64 -13.14
C VAL A 237 -5.50 -9.38 -11.81
N TRP A 238 -6.70 -9.35 -11.23
CA TRP A 238 -7.01 -10.03 -9.98
C TRP A 238 -6.78 -11.54 -10.08
N ASP A 239 -7.35 -12.20 -11.09
CA ASP A 239 -7.21 -13.64 -11.29
C ASP A 239 -5.78 -14.06 -11.62
N THR A 240 -5.05 -13.20 -12.35
CA THR A 240 -3.63 -13.42 -12.64
C THR A 240 -2.79 -13.42 -11.36
N ALA A 241 -3.06 -12.49 -10.44
CA ALA A 241 -2.38 -12.42 -9.15
C ALA A 241 -2.64 -13.68 -8.31
N ILE A 242 -3.91 -14.07 -8.17
CA ILE A 242 -4.29 -15.29 -7.45
C ILE A 242 -3.55 -16.50 -8.02
N LYS A 243 -3.59 -16.69 -9.34
CA LYS A 243 -2.94 -17.82 -10.02
C LYS A 243 -1.43 -17.83 -9.81
N ARG A 244 -0.78 -16.66 -9.86
CA ARG A 244 0.68 -16.55 -9.63
C ARG A 244 1.03 -16.96 -8.20
N LEU A 245 0.32 -16.40 -7.22
CA LEU A 245 0.56 -16.67 -5.80
C LEU A 245 0.26 -18.12 -5.42
N ASP A 246 -0.82 -18.71 -5.97
CA ASP A 246 -1.13 -20.14 -5.81
C ASP A 246 -0.02 -21.02 -6.39
N THR A 247 0.47 -20.71 -7.60
CA THR A 247 1.59 -21.42 -8.24
C THR A 247 2.86 -21.35 -7.40
N LEU A 248 3.11 -20.20 -6.76
CA LEU A 248 4.23 -20.01 -5.84
C LEU A 248 3.98 -20.64 -4.46
N GLY A 249 2.75 -21.00 -4.12
CA GLY A 249 2.37 -21.59 -2.83
C GLY A 249 2.32 -20.57 -1.70
N HIS A 250 1.99 -19.31 -1.99
CA HIS A 250 1.75 -18.29 -0.96
C HIS A 250 0.34 -18.42 -0.36
N ARG A 251 0.22 -18.15 0.93
CA ARG A 251 -1.06 -18.16 1.64
C ARG A 251 -1.74 -16.80 1.54
N LEU A 252 -2.88 -16.74 0.83
CA LEU A 252 -3.69 -15.53 0.74
C LEU A 252 -4.58 -15.36 1.97
N VAL A 253 -4.63 -14.13 2.48
CA VAL A 253 -5.57 -13.67 3.50
C VAL A 253 -6.45 -12.56 2.93
N ASN A 254 -7.68 -12.44 3.42
CA ASN A 254 -8.67 -11.52 2.86
C ASN A 254 -9.12 -10.44 3.85
N HIS A 255 -8.61 -10.41 5.09
CA HIS A 255 -9.05 -9.47 6.12
C HIS A 255 -7.86 -9.00 6.95
N ILE A 256 -7.98 -7.79 7.45
CA ILE A 256 -6.99 -7.10 8.29
C ILE A 256 -7.64 -6.43 9.52
N LEU A 257 -8.95 -6.45 9.59
CA LEU A 257 -9.77 -5.82 10.63
C LEU A 257 -10.65 -6.85 11.32
#